data_1ba6bbe063c8cc1c485de462d22bb4b5
#
_entry.id   1ba6bbe063c8cc1c485de462d22bb4b5
#
_cell.length_a   1.000
_cell.length_b   1.000
_cell.length_c   1.000
_cell.angle_alpha   90.00
_cell.angle_beta   90.00
_cell.angle_gamma   90.00
#
_symmetry.space_group_name_H-M   'P 1'
#
loop_
_entity.id
_entity.type
_entity.pdbx_description
1 polymer ?
#
loop_
_entity_poly.entity_id
_entity_poly.type
_entity_poly.pdbx_seq_one_letter_code
_entity_poly.pdbx_strand_id
1 'polypeptide(L)'
;MKKLIATLALGLAVLGFSVATFAQDGAASAPAVAEAAVMATEAASAAAEAVAPAPAEAAAATEAPAAAPPVPNKGDTAWMMVSTIIVIMMAIPGLALFYGGLVRSKNMLSVLMQVMVTFSMIVVLWFVYGYSLAFTEGNAFFGGLDRLMMKGVWDNAAGTFTNAATFSKGVYIPEIVFAVFQASFAAITCALIVGAFAERAKFSAVLLFMALWFTFSYAPMAHMVWFWMGPDAYSSKEVVDEMTSKAGYIWQSGALDFAGGTVVHINAAVAGLVGAFMIGKRVGYGKEAFTPHSLTLTMVGASLLWVGWFGF
;
A
#
# COMPACT_ATOMS: atom_id res chain seq x y z
N MET A 1 -33.16 -8.55 9.71
CA MET A 1 -33.00 -7.28 9.00
C MET A 1 -33.12 -6.04 9.90
N LYS A 2 -34.21 -5.82 10.67
CA LYS A 2 -34.39 -4.64 11.55
C LYS A 2 -33.24 -4.46 12.58
N LYS A 3 -32.71 -5.53 13.19
CA LYS A 3 -31.61 -5.48 14.14
C LYS A 3 -30.25 -5.11 13.47
N LEU A 4 -30.03 -5.52 12.22
CA LEU A 4 -28.82 -5.20 11.45
C LEU A 4 -28.75 -3.71 11.08
N ILE A 5 -29.89 -3.13 10.69
CA ILE A 5 -30.00 -1.70 10.34
C ILE A 5 -29.81 -0.82 11.59
N ALA A 6 -30.34 -1.23 12.74
CA ALA A 6 -30.15 -0.52 14.01
C ALA A 6 -28.67 -0.52 14.47
N THR A 7 -27.95 -1.63 14.26
CA THR A 7 -26.52 -1.75 14.61
C THR A 7 -25.64 -0.91 13.68
N LEU A 8 -25.97 -0.83 12.40
CA LEU A 8 -25.28 0.05 11.45
C LEU A 8 -25.52 1.53 11.76
N ALA A 9 -26.74 1.91 12.12
CA ALA A 9 -27.06 3.29 12.49
C ALA A 9 -26.36 3.72 13.79
N LEU A 10 -26.22 2.81 14.77
CA LEU A 10 -25.50 3.08 16.02
C LEU A 10 -23.98 3.21 15.79
N GLY A 11 -23.40 2.42 14.86
CA GLY A 11 -21.99 2.51 14.46
C GLY A 11 -21.66 3.84 13.80
N LEU A 12 -22.53 4.36 12.93
CA LEU A 12 -22.36 5.67 12.30
C LEU A 12 -22.51 6.83 13.30
N ALA A 13 -23.39 6.71 14.29
CA ALA A 13 -23.57 7.73 15.32
C ALA A 13 -22.36 7.85 16.25
N VAL A 14 -21.69 6.73 16.59
CA VAL A 14 -20.47 6.74 17.42
C VAL A 14 -19.29 7.35 16.66
N LEU A 15 -19.17 7.14 15.35
CA LEU A 15 -18.14 7.78 14.52
C LEU A 15 -18.38 9.29 14.34
N GLY A 16 -19.63 9.71 14.24
CA GLY A 16 -19.99 11.14 14.15
C GLY A 16 -19.72 11.92 15.44
N PHE A 17 -19.87 11.30 16.61
CA PHE A 17 -19.64 11.95 17.89
C PHE A 17 -18.15 12.16 18.21
N SER A 18 -17.27 11.27 17.74
CA SER A 18 -15.82 11.41 17.93
C SER A 18 -15.21 12.55 17.11
N VAL A 19 -15.76 12.84 15.93
CA VAL A 19 -15.28 13.93 15.06
C VAL A 19 -15.68 15.31 15.61
N ALA A 20 -16.87 15.43 16.23
CA ALA A 20 -17.33 16.71 16.80
C ALA A 20 -16.55 17.13 18.06
N THR A 21 -16.02 16.18 18.85
CA THR A 21 -15.27 16.49 20.08
C THR A 21 -13.84 16.96 19.78
N PHE A 22 -13.23 16.51 18.67
CA PHE A 22 -11.90 16.97 18.25
C PHE A 22 -11.90 18.35 17.56
N ALA A 23 -13.04 18.78 17.02
CA ALA A 23 -13.15 20.07 16.33
C ALA A 23 -13.29 21.26 17.31
N GLN A 24 -13.60 21.03 18.57
CA GLN A 24 -13.87 22.10 19.52
C GLN A 24 -12.65 22.55 20.36
N ASP A 25 -11.63 21.70 20.49
CA ASP A 25 -10.39 22.04 21.21
C ASP A 25 -9.25 22.59 20.32
N GLY A 26 -9.46 22.66 18.99
CA GLY A 26 -8.46 23.11 18.01
C GLY A 26 -8.54 24.60 17.63
N ALA A 27 -9.47 25.39 18.17
CA ALA A 27 -9.73 26.73 17.69
C ALA A 27 -8.79 27.84 18.26
N ALA A 28 -7.77 27.49 19.04
CA ALA A 28 -6.87 28.47 19.67
C ALA A 28 -5.49 28.63 19.02
N SER A 29 -5.15 27.94 17.91
CA SER A 29 -3.81 28.06 17.29
C SER A 29 -3.81 28.24 15.76
N ALA A 30 -4.90 28.72 15.17
CA ALA A 30 -5.05 28.85 13.72
C ALA A 30 -4.24 29.97 13.01
N PRO A 31 -3.75 31.07 13.64
CA PRO A 31 -3.06 32.11 12.88
C PRO A 31 -1.62 31.72 12.42
N ALA A 32 -0.88 30.96 13.21
CA ALA A 32 0.53 30.68 12.90
C ALA A 32 0.76 29.72 11.72
N VAL A 33 -0.16 28.80 11.46
CA VAL A 33 -0.05 27.84 10.36
C VAL A 33 -0.46 28.46 9.02
N ALA A 34 -1.39 29.40 9.03
CA ALA A 34 -1.81 30.13 7.83
C ALA A 34 -0.70 31.06 7.32
N GLU A 35 0.02 31.71 8.23
CA GLU A 35 1.12 32.62 7.89
C GLU A 35 2.33 31.88 7.32
N ALA A 36 2.65 30.70 7.84
CA ALA A 36 3.71 29.84 7.31
C ALA A 36 3.38 29.29 5.90
N ALA A 37 2.11 29.00 5.61
CA ALA A 37 1.67 28.55 4.29
C ALA A 37 1.73 29.66 3.24
N VAL A 38 1.40 30.89 3.61
CA VAL A 38 1.49 32.06 2.71
C VAL A 38 2.94 32.39 2.39
N MET A 39 3.84 32.35 3.39
CA MET A 39 5.27 32.62 3.18
C MET A 39 5.93 31.55 2.30
N ALA A 40 5.52 30.29 2.40
CA ALA A 40 6.01 29.20 1.53
C ALA A 40 5.54 29.38 0.08
N THR A 41 4.35 29.90 -0.14
CA THR A 41 3.78 30.14 -1.48
C THR A 41 4.44 31.36 -2.15
N GLU A 42 4.74 32.40 -1.41
CA GLU A 42 5.47 33.59 -1.92
C GLU A 42 6.93 33.28 -2.24
N ALA A 43 7.60 32.44 -1.43
CA ALA A 43 8.97 32.00 -1.71
C ALA A 43 9.06 31.12 -2.97
N ALA A 44 8.06 30.28 -3.23
CA ALA A 44 7.96 29.47 -4.44
C ALA A 44 7.69 30.30 -5.69
N SER A 45 6.88 31.38 -5.56
CA SER A 45 6.58 32.31 -6.68
C SER A 45 7.77 33.17 -7.04
N ALA A 46 8.53 33.65 -6.06
CA ALA A 46 9.73 34.46 -6.29
C ALA A 46 10.90 33.67 -6.95
N ALA A 47 10.95 32.35 -6.72
CA ALA A 47 11.92 31.47 -7.36
C ALA A 47 11.59 31.17 -8.84
N ALA A 48 10.30 31.29 -9.22
CA ALA A 48 9.85 31.06 -10.60
C ALA A 48 10.07 32.26 -11.53
N GLU A 49 10.19 33.48 -10.99
CA GLU A 49 10.38 34.69 -11.80
C GLU A 49 11.84 35.01 -12.18
N ALA A 50 12.82 34.31 -11.64
CA ALA A 50 14.26 34.59 -11.83
C ALA A 50 14.89 33.93 -13.07
N VAL A 51 14.13 33.21 -13.92
CA VAL A 51 14.63 32.58 -15.14
C VAL A 51 13.84 33.06 -16.36
N ALA A 52 14.20 34.24 -16.87
CA ALA A 52 13.76 34.69 -18.19
C ALA A 52 14.63 34.05 -19.28
N PRO A 53 14.08 33.40 -20.31
CA PRO A 53 14.88 32.86 -21.41
C PRO A 53 15.33 33.97 -22.36
N ALA A 54 16.60 33.93 -22.76
CA ALA A 54 17.14 34.72 -23.85
C ALA A 54 16.46 34.30 -25.19
N PRO A 55 16.34 35.24 -26.20
CA PRO A 55 15.69 34.93 -27.45
C PRO A 55 16.46 33.87 -28.23
N ALA A 56 15.80 32.78 -28.58
CA ALA A 56 16.33 31.74 -29.43
C ALA A 56 16.24 32.13 -30.89
N GLU A 57 17.36 32.19 -31.55
CA GLU A 57 17.49 32.26 -33.00
C GLU A 57 16.97 31.01 -33.67
N ALA A 58 16.11 31.14 -34.68
CA ALA A 58 15.45 30.03 -35.37
C ALA A 58 16.51 29.19 -36.13
N ALA A 59 16.88 28.07 -35.56
CA ALA A 59 17.62 27.02 -36.26
C ALA A 59 16.65 25.97 -36.82
N ALA A 60 16.90 25.61 -38.09
CA ALA A 60 16.13 24.64 -38.85
C ALA A 60 15.87 23.32 -38.13
N ALA A 61 14.68 22.78 -38.27
CA ALA A 61 14.26 21.48 -37.72
C ALA A 61 15.13 20.36 -38.31
N THR A 62 16.16 19.99 -37.56
CA THR A 62 16.82 18.68 -37.69
C THR A 62 16.00 17.70 -36.87
N GLU A 63 15.56 16.59 -37.44
CA GLU A 63 14.92 15.49 -36.72
C GLU A 63 15.73 15.19 -35.45
N ALA A 64 15.11 15.36 -34.29
CA ALA A 64 15.73 15.05 -33.02
C ALA A 64 16.11 13.55 -33.02
N PRO A 65 17.35 13.19 -32.64
CA PRO A 65 17.73 11.78 -32.49
C PRO A 65 16.72 11.10 -31.56
N ALA A 66 16.28 9.89 -31.93
CA ALA A 66 15.39 9.08 -31.08
C ALA A 66 15.96 9.06 -29.66
N ALA A 67 15.14 9.50 -28.69
CA ALA A 67 15.58 9.60 -27.30
C ALA A 67 16.13 8.24 -26.84
N ALA A 68 17.35 8.23 -26.29
CA ALA A 68 17.92 7.00 -25.75
C ALA A 68 16.95 6.38 -24.72
N PRO A 69 16.85 5.03 -24.65
CA PRO A 69 15.94 4.37 -23.72
C PRO A 69 16.25 4.84 -22.29
N PRO A 70 15.19 5.08 -21.47
CA PRO A 70 15.38 5.62 -20.13
C PRO A 70 16.20 4.67 -19.26
N VAL A 71 17.24 5.19 -18.62
CA VAL A 71 18.12 4.44 -17.73
C VAL A 71 17.60 4.54 -16.30
N PRO A 72 17.45 3.40 -15.56
CA PRO A 72 17.04 3.42 -14.19
C PRO A 72 17.91 4.30 -13.28
N ASN A 73 17.27 5.08 -12.40
CA ASN A 73 17.97 5.87 -11.40
C ASN A 73 18.60 4.95 -10.35
N LYS A 74 19.92 5.04 -10.16
CA LYS A 74 20.65 4.16 -9.24
C LYS A 74 20.33 4.44 -7.77
N GLY A 75 20.12 5.70 -7.40
CA GLY A 75 19.76 6.10 -6.04
C GLY A 75 18.38 5.58 -5.64
N ASP A 76 17.38 5.83 -6.48
CA ASP A 76 16.01 5.37 -6.26
C ASP A 76 15.93 3.84 -6.25
N THR A 77 16.66 3.18 -7.17
CA THR A 77 16.75 1.71 -7.18
C THR A 77 17.32 1.17 -5.88
N ALA A 78 18.43 1.75 -5.39
CA ALA A 78 19.06 1.33 -4.13
C ALA A 78 18.13 1.58 -2.94
N TRP A 79 17.47 2.73 -2.89
CA TRP A 79 16.50 3.04 -1.83
C TRP A 79 15.31 2.07 -1.84
N MET A 80 14.73 1.78 -2.99
CA MET A 80 13.62 0.82 -3.12
C MET A 80 14.01 -0.60 -2.68
N MET A 81 15.25 -1.02 -2.95
CA MET A 81 15.76 -2.32 -2.46
C MET A 81 15.89 -2.32 -0.93
N VAL A 82 16.44 -1.25 -0.33
CA VAL A 82 16.52 -1.10 1.12
C VAL A 82 15.13 -1.07 1.75
N SER A 83 14.22 -0.27 1.20
CA SER A 83 12.83 -0.19 1.64
C SER A 83 12.14 -1.56 1.62
N THR A 84 12.35 -2.34 0.57
CA THR A 84 11.83 -3.71 0.48
C THR A 84 12.31 -4.58 1.66
N ILE A 85 13.62 -4.55 1.94
CA ILE A 85 14.21 -5.37 3.03
C ILE A 85 13.63 -4.97 4.39
N ILE A 86 13.54 -3.67 4.68
CA ILE A 86 13.02 -3.22 5.98
C ILE A 86 11.51 -3.43 6.12
N VAL A 87 10.72 -3.41 5.04
CA VAL A 87 9.30 -3.80 5.06
C VAL A 87 9.14 -5.31 5.25
N ILE A 88 10.00 -6.14 4.64
CA ILE A 88 10.00 -7.59 4.94
C ILE A 88 10.32 -7.82 6.42
N MET A 89 11.32 -7.14 6.98
CA MET A 89 11.65 -7.19 8.41
C MET A 89 10.48 -6.74 9.29
N MET A 90 9.73 -5.73 8.87
CA MET A 90 8.50 -5.28 9.53
C MET A 90 7.46 -6.40 9.62
N ALA A 91 7.28 -7.18 8.56
CA ALA A 91 6.35 -8.30 8.53
C ALA A 91 6.91 -9.53 9.28
N ILE A 92 8.13 -9.91 8.91
CA ILE A 92 8.84 -11.06 9.46
C ILE A 92 10.27 -10.62 9.83
N PRO A 93 10.60 -10.45 11.11
CA PRO A 93 9.93 -10.92 12.32
C PRO A 93 8.97 -9.92 13.01
N GLY A 94 8.92 -8.66 12.60
CA GLY A 94 8.24 -7.62 13.37
C GLY A 94 6.81 -7.95 13.79
N LEU A 95 5.90 -8.08 12.82
CA LEU A 95 4.49 -8.39 13.06
C LEU A 95 4.29 -9.77 13.70
N ALA A 96 5.10 -10.75 13.30
CA ALA A 96 5.04 -12.09 13.87
C ALA A 96 5.33 -12.08 15.38
N LEU A 97 6.38 -11.39 15.82
CA LEU A 97 6.72 -11.25 17.24
C LEU A 97 5.71 -10.40 18.01
N PHE A 98 5.21 -9.33 17.37
CA PHE A 98 4.18 -8.48 17.95
C PHE A 98 2.94 -9.30 18.31
N TYR A 99 2.38 -10.03 17.35
CA TYR A 99 1.21 -10.89 17.59
C TYR A 99 1.56 -12.08 18.48
N GLY A 100 2.73 -12.70 18.25
CA GLY A 100 3.18 -13.84 19.02
C GLY A 100 3.30 -13.56 20.52
N GLY A 101 3.75 -12.37 20.91
CA GLY A 101 3.82 -11.95 22.30
C GLY A 101 2.48 -11.67 22.96
N LEU A 102 1.47 -11.25 22.17
CA LEU A 102 0.13 -10.91 22.65
C LEU A 102 -0.79 -12.12 22.91
N VAL A 103 -0.53 -13.25 22.27
CA VAL A 103 -1.32 -14.47 22.47
C VAL A 103 -0.82 -15.28 23.67
N ARG A 104 -1.60 -16.28 24.09
CA ARG A 104 -1.16 -17.22 25.13
C ARG A 104 0.02 -18.06 24.63
N SER A 105 0.95 -18.42 25.51
CA SER A 105 2.19 -19.16 25.16
C SER A 105 1.95 -20.41 24.31
N LYS A 106 0.91 -21.18 24.61
CA LYS A 106 0.53 -22.39 23.84
C LYS A 106 0.14 -22.13 22.39
N ASN A 107 -0.22 -20.88 22.02
CA ASN A 107 -0.67 -20.50 20.69
C ASN A 107 0.37 -19.67 19.93
N MET A 108 1.49 -19.33 20.57
CA MET A 108 2.52 -18.48 19.99
C MET A 108 3.04 -19.02 18.65
N LEU A 109 3.49 -20.28 18.64
CA LEU A 109 4.03 -20.89 17.42
C LEU A 109 2.99 -20.94 16.29
N SER A 110 1.73 -21.19 16.62
CA SER A 110 0.63 -21.20 15.63
C SER A 110 0.46 -19.82 14.97
N VAL A 111 0.53 -18.75 15.73
CA VAL A 111 0.37 -17.38 15.20
C VAL A 111 1.61 -16.97 14.40
N LEU A 112 2.81 -17.27 14.87
CA LEU A 112 4.06 -17.05 14.13
C LEU A 112 4.01 -17.72 12.76
N MET A 113 3.58 -19.01 12.72
CA MET A 113 3.45 -19.77 11.47
C MET A 113 2.33 -19.24 10.58
N GLN A 114 1.21 -18.76 11.13
CA GLN A 114 0.16 -18.13 10.34
C GLN A 114 0.68 -16.88 9.64
N VAL A 115 1.43 -16.02 10.32
CA VAL A 115 2.03 -14.81 9.71
C VAL A 115 3.04 -15.20 8.63
N MET A 116 3.99 -16.07 8.95
CA MET A 116 5.08 -16.45 8.03
C MET A 116 4.56 -17.17 6.78
N VAL A 117 3.67 -18.15 6.95
CA VAL A 117 3.16 -18.93 5.80
C VAL A 117 2.19 -18.09 4.97
N THR A 118 1.37 -17.23 5.59
CA THR A 118 0.54 -16.27 4.86
C THR A 118 1.44 -15.36 4.00
N PHE A 119 2.46 -14.75 4.59
CA PHE A 119 3.38 -13.88 3.88
C PHE A 119 4.00 -14.61 2.68
N SER A 120 4.58 -15.78 2.89
CA SER A 120 5.24 -16.57 1.84
C SER A 120 4.28 -16.97 0.72
N MET A 121 3.08 -17.41 1.07
CA MET A 121 2.04 -17.79 0.12
C MET A 121 1.62 -16.60 -0.75
N ILE A 122 1.39 -15.44 -0.14
CA ILE A 122 0.97 -14.25 -0.87
C ILE A 122 2.07 -13.75 -1.79
N VAL A 123 3.34 -13.80 -1.38
CA VAL A 123 4.47 -13.49 -2.28
C VAL A 123 4.45 -14.40 -3.52
N VAL A 124 4.21 -15.71 -3.36
CA VAL A 124 4.09 -16.61 -4.52
C VAL A 124 2.90 -16.22 -5.40
N LEU A 125 1.71 -16.02 -4.83
CA LEU A 125 0.52 -15.61 -5.60
C LEU A 125 0.71 -14.26 -6.28
N TRP A 126 1.45 -13.35 -5.65
CA TRP A 126 1.80 -12.05 -6.23
C TRP A 126 2.56 -12.19 -7.53
N PHE A 127 3.63 -12.99 -7.55
CA PHE A 127 4.42 -13.19 -8.76
C PHE A 127 3.72 -14.07 -9.80
N VAL A 128 2.78 -14.92 -9.39
CA VAL A 128 2.00 -15.72 -10.34
C VAL A 128 0.98 -14.84 -11.07
N TYR A 129 0.17 -14.04 -10.36
CA TYR A 129 -0.90 -13.26 -11.00
C TYR A 129 -1.20 -11.91 -10.31
N GLY A 130 -0.88 -11.76 -9.02
CA GLY A 130 -1.29 -10.59 -8.23
C GLY A 130 -0.71 -9.29 -8.77
N TYR A 131 0.57 -9.29 -9.13
CA TYR A 131 1.22 -8.13 -9.74
C TYR A 131 0.50 -7.69 -11.03
N SER A 132 0.14 -8.65 -11.88
CA SER A 132 -0.59 -8.37 -13.11
C SER A 132 -1.96 -7.74 -12.81
N LEU A 133 -2.74 -8.32 -11.91
CA LEU A 133 -4.07 -7.78 -11.55
C LEU A 133 -4.02 -6.40 -10.89
N ALA A 134 -2.92 -6.06 -10.22
CA ALA A 134 -2.77 -4.77 -9.53
C ALA A 134 -2.19 -3.67 -10.42
N PHE A 135 -1.20 -3.99 -11.29
CA PHE A 135 -0.35 -2.98 -11.94
C PHE A 135 -0.27 -3.10 -13.46
N THR A 136 -1.22 -3.72 -14.12
CA THR A 136 -1.38 -3.64 -15.57
C THR A 136 -2.66 -2.92 -15.96
N GLU A 137 -2.69 -2.41 -17.19
CA GLU A 137 -3.89 -1.84 -17.78
C GLU A 137 -4.97 -2.93 -17.91
N GLY A 138 -6.22 -2.58 -17.58
CA GLY A 138 -7.34 -3.51 -17.62
C GLY A 138 -8.65 -2.72 -17.63
N ASN A 139 -9.34 -2.69 -16.51
CA ASN A 139 -10.48 -1.81 -16.31
C ASN A 139 -10.30 -1.02 -15.00
N ALA A 140 -11.25 -0.16 -14.65
CA ALA A 140 -11.13 0.70 -13.46
C ALA A 140 -11.05 -0.05 -12.11
N PHE A 141 -11.33 -1.36 -12.08
CA PHE A 141 -11.40 -2.16 -10.85
C PHE A 141 -10.27 -3.18 -10.70
N PHE A 142 -9.73 -3.69 -11.81
CA PHE A 142 -8.59 -4.63 -11.79
C PHE A 142 -7.86 -4.64 -13.12
N GLY A 143 -6.57 -4.93 -13.07
CA GLY A 143 -5.68 -5.03 -14.22
C GLY A 143 -5.89 -6.30 -15.05
N GLY A 144 -5.21 -6.35 -16.18
CA GLY A 144 -5.16 -7.49 -17.09
C GLY A 144 -4.23 -8.61 -16.63
N LEU A 145 -3.89 -9.48 -17.57
CA LEU A 145 -2.97 -10.62 -17.35
C LEU A 145 -1.63 -10.47 -18.11
N ASP A 146 -1.28 -9.25 -18.51
CA ASP A 146 -0.10 -8.98 -19.35
C ASP A 146 1.22 -9.27 -18.63
N ARG A 147 1.21 -9.23 -17.30
CA ARG A 147 2.33 -9.56 -16.42
C ARG A 147 2.17 -10.90 -15.68
N LEU A 148 1.26 -11.77 -16.15
CA LEU A 148 1.08 -13.11 -15.58
C LEU A 148 2.43 -13.85 -15.55
N MET A 149 2.80 -14.45 -14.41
CA MET A 149 4.09 -15.11 -14.18
C MET A 149 5.29 -14.19 -14.49
N MET A 150 5.13 -12.87 -14.27
CA MET A 150 6.13 -11.83 -14.57
C MET A 150 6.53 -11.76 -16.05
N LYS A 151 5.66 -12.20 -16.96
CA LYS A 151 5.89 -12.14 -18.41
C LYS A 151 6.19 -10.69 -18.84
N GLY A 152 7.24 -10.51 -19.63
CA GLY A 152 7.63 -9.21 -20.20
C GLY A 152 8.34 -8.26 -19.23
N VAL A 153 8.59 -8.66 -17.99
CA VAL A 153 9.41 -7.88 -17.04
C VAL A 153 10.91 -7.96 -17.38
N TRP A 154 11.30 -9.04 -18.05
CA TRP A 154 12.64 -9.17 -18.63
C TRP A 154 12.54 -9.00 -20.16
N ASP A 155 13.27 -8.04 -20.71
CA ASP A 155 13.39 -7.84 -22.16
C ASP A 155 14.57 -8.66 -22.68
N ASN A 156 14.26 -9.72 -23.45
CA ASN A 156 15.27 -10.60 -24.03
C ASN A 156 16.10 -9.91 -25.12
N ALA A 157 15.54 -8.92 -25.82
CA ALA A 157 16.22 -8.23 -26.91
C ALA A 157 17.22 -7.22 -26.37
N ALA A 158 16.85 -6.48 -25.33
CA ALA A 158 17.70 -5.51 -24.66
C ALA A 158 18.65 -6.14 -23.62
N GLY A 159 18.36 -7.37 -23.14
CA GLY A 159 19.10 -8.04 -22.08
C GLY A 159 18.99 -7.33 -20.73
N THR A 160 17.86 -6.62 -20.48
CA THR A 160 17.63 -5.82 -19.28
C THR A 160 16.21 -6.02 -18.76
N PHE A 161 15.97 -5.60 -17.52
CA PHE A 161 14.61 -5.46 -17.01
C PHE A 161 13.91 -4.24 -17.63
N THR A 162 12.62 -4.36 -17.86
CA THR A 162 11.75 -3.24 -18.19
C THR A 162 11.74 -2.23 -17.05
N ASN A 163 11.35 -0.99 -17.34
CA ASN A 163 11.34 0.11 -16.39
C ASN A 163 9.93 0.35 -15.85
N ALA A 164 9.83 0.61 -14.55
CA ALA A 164 8.66 1.15 -13.89
C ALA A 164 8.85 2.67 -13.69
N ALA A 165 7.79 3.44 -13.97
CA ALA A 165 7.78 4.87 -13.70
C ALA A 165 7.78 5.15 -12.20
N THR A 166 8.42 6.25 -11.80
CA THR A 166 8.28 6.84 -10.47
C THR A 166 7.24 7.96 -10.49
N PHE A 167 7.09 8.71 -9.41
CA PHE A 167 6.26 9.93 -9.40
C PHE A 167 6.92 11.13 -10.12
N SER A 168 8.22 11.05 -10.44
CA SER A 168 8.95 12.11 -11.13
C SER A 168 9.06 11.82 -12.61
N LYS A 169 8.77 12.83 -13.47
CA LYS A 169 8.90 12.70 -14.92
C LYS A 169 10.32 12.32 -15.32
N GLY A 170 10.44 11.37 -16.24
CA GLY A 170 11.74 10.90 -16.76
C GLY A 170 12.57 10.10 -15.76
N VAL A 171 12.04 9.76 -14.60
CA VAL A 171 12.75 8.98 -13.56
C VAL A 171 12.13 7.60 -13.44
N TYR A 172 12.96 6.57 -13.56
CA TYR A 172 12.55 5.17 -13.61
C TYR A 172 13.37 4.31 -12.66
N ILE A 173 12.80 3.19 -12.26
CA ILE A 173 13.47 2.08 -11.57
C ILE A 173 13.22 0.78 -12.35
N PRO A 174 14.03 -0.28 -12.17
CA PRO A 174 13.71 -1.58 -12.78
C PRO A 174 12.35 -2.08 -12.31
N GLU A 175 11.50 -2.53 -13.24
CA GLU A 175 10.14 -3.02 -12.93
C GLU A 175 10.16 -4.18 -11.92
N ILE A 176 11.18 -5.04 -11.98
CA ILE A 176 11.33 -6.13 -11.01
C ILE A 176 11.52 -5.61 -9.58
N VAL A 177 12.24 -4.50 -9.38
CA VAL A 177 12.44 -3.90 -8.05
C VAL A 177 11.13 -3.34 -7.51
N PHE A 178 10.36 -2.66 -8.36
CA PHE A 178 9.01 -2.21 -8.01
C PHE A 178 8.08 -3.38 -7.67
N ALA A 179 8.09 -4.45 -8.48
CA ALA A 179 7.25 -5.63 -8.25
C ALA A 179 7.57 -6.34 -6.93
N VAL A 180 8.88 -6.48 -6.58
CA VAL A 180 9.31 -7.09 -5.31
C VAL A 180 8.94 -6.20 -4.11
N PHE A 181 9.09 -4.89 -4.24
CA PHE A 181 8.66 -3.94 -3.21
C PHE A 181 7.15 -4.07 -2.94
N GLN A 182 6.33 -4.04 -3.97
CA GLN A 182 4.88 -4.18 -3.87
C GLN A 182 4.43 -5.57 -3.36
N ALA A 183 5.20 -6.64 -3.63
CA ALA A 183 4.95 -7.96 -3.06
C ALA A 183 4.96 -7.94 -1.53
N SER A 184 5.86 -7.16 -0.93
CA SER A 184 5.98 -7.04 0.53
C SER A 184 4.72 -6.41 1.15
N PHE A 185 4.08 -5.46 0.45
CA PHE A 185 2.83 -4.83 0.89
C PHE A 185 1.62 -5.75 0.76
N ALA A 186 1.52 -6.49 -0.34
CA ALA A 186 0.49 -7.51 -0.52
C ALA A 186 0.55 -8.55 0.61
N ALA A 187 1.76 -9.00 0.91
CA ALA A 187 1.99 -10.04 1.90
C ALA A 187 1.75 -9.55 3.34
N ILE A 188 2.24 -8.35 3.70
CA ILE A 188 2.01 -7.81 5.05
C ILE A 188 0.54 -7.48 5.28
N THR A 189 -0.18 -7.00 4.26
CA THR A 189 -1.61 -6.67 4.38
C THR A 189 -2.43 -7.89 4.78
N CYS A 190 -2.21 -9.03 4.11
CA CYS A 190 -2.83 -10.29 4.49
C CYS A 190 -2.40 -10.74 5.89
N ALA A 191 -1.12 -10.58 6.24
CA ALA A 191 -0.59 -10.95 7.54
C ALA A 191 -1.19 -10.11 8.69
N LEU A 192 -1.54 -8.84 8.45
CA LEU A 192 -2.21 -7.98 9.44
C LEU A 192 -3.55 -8.55 9.91
N ILE A 193 -4.29 -9.22 9.03
CA ILE A 193 -5.60 -9.81 9.37
C ILE A 193 -5.47 -10.98 10.34
N VAL A 194 -4.32 -11.69 10.35
CA VAL A 194 -4.05 -12.85 11.22
C VAL A 194 -4.31 -12.52 12.70
N GLY A 195 -3.97 -11.30 13.14
CA GLY A 195 -4.19 -10.87 14.52
C GLY A 195 -5.66 -10.94 14.95
N ALA A 196 -6.59 -10.63 14.06
CA ALA A 196 -8.03 -10.73 14.31
C ALA A 196 -8.53 -12.17 14.43
N PHE A 197 -7.84 -13.14 13.84
CA PHE A 197 -8.19 -14.56 13.81
C PHE A 197 -7.45 -15.39 14.86
N ALA A 198 -6.47 -14.78 15.53
CA ALA A 198 -5.62 -15.45 16.50
C ALA A 198 -6.42 -16.20 17.56
N GLU A 199 -6.02 -17.45 17.86
CA GLU A 199 -6.64 -18.35 18.83
C GLU A 199 -8.09 -18.80 18.51
N ARG A 200 -8.61 -18.52 17.30
CA ARG A 200 -10.02 -18.78 16.93
C ARG A 200 -10.19 -19.51 15.62
N ALA A 201 -9.24 -19.43 14.69
CA ALA A 201 -9.33 -20.02 13.37
C ALA A 201 -8.36 -21.18 13.19
N LYS A 202 -8.75 -22.20 12.42
CA LYS A 202 -7.83 -23.27 12.01
C LYS A 202 -6.84 -22.74 11.00
N PHE A 203 -5.61 -23.23 11.04
CA PHE A 203 -4.51 -22.81 10.16
C PHE A 203 -4.90 -22.88 8.66
N SER A 204 -5.46 -24.02 8.22
CA SER A 204 -5.89 -24.19 6.83
C SER A 204 -7.01 -23.23 6.41
N ALA A 205 -7.93 -22.90 7.32
CA ALA A 205 -8.99 -21.93 7.06
C ALA A 205 -8.43 -20.51 6.89
N VAL A 206 -7.43 -20.15 7.70
CA VAL A 206 -6.72 -18.86 7.56
C VAL A 206 -6.05 -18.79 6.20
N LEU A 207 -5.31 -19.81 5.78
CA LEU A 207 -4.61 -19.79 4.48
C LEU A 207 -5.59 -19.71 3.31
N LEU A 208 -6.66 -20.50 3.33
CA LEU A 208 -7.69 -20.44 2.28
C LEU A 208 -8.33 -19.04 2.21
N PHE A 209 -8.70 -18.50 3.38
CA PHE A 209 -9.25 -17.14 3.45
C PHE A 209 -8.27 -16.12 2.88
N MET A 210 -6.99 -16.18 3.25
CA MET A 210 -5.98 -15.22 2.78
C MET A 210 -5.77 -15.29 1.26
N ALA A 211 -5.75 -16.48 0.66
CA ALA A 211 -5.64 -16.64 -0.79
C ALA A 211 -6.86 -16.03 -1.52
N LEU A 212 -8.08 -16.30 -1.05
CA LEU A 212 -9.29 -15.73 -1.63
C LEU A 212 -9.40 -14.23 -1.42
N TRP A 213 -9.13 -13.76 -0.20
CA TRP A 213 -9.18 -12.34 0.13
C TRP A 213 -8.14 -11.53 -0.62
N PHE A 214 -6.91 -12.05 -0.76
CA PHE A 214 -5.89 -11.46 -1.61
C PHE A 214 -6.37 -11.28 -3.05
N THR A 215 -6.98 -12.32 -3.62
CA THR A 215 -7.42 -12.33 -5.02
C THR A 215 -8.61 -11.38 -5.25
N PHE A 216 -9.61 -11.41 -4.38
CA PHE A 216 -10.89 -10.73 -4.60
C PHE A 216 -11.05 -9.40 -3.87
N SER A 217 -10.14 -9.07 -2.94
CA SER A 217 -10.18 -7.81 -2.21
C SER A 217 -8.87 -7.02 -2.37
N TYR A 218 -7.72 -7.62 -2.04
CA TYR A 218 -6.46 -6.88 -2.05
C TYR A 218 -6.04 -6.45 -3.46
N ALA A 219 -5.95 -7.37 -4.41
CA ALA A 219 -5.49 -7.06 -5.76
C ALA A 219 -6.39 -6.04 -6.49
N PRO A 220 -7.74 -6.16 -6.44
CA PRO A 220 -8.62 -5.10 -6.94
C PRO A 220 -8.46 -3.77 -6.21
N MET A 221 -8.33 -3.75 -4.88
CA MET A 221 -8.15 -2.52 -4.12
C MET A 221 -6.83 -1.83 -4.50
N ALA A 222 -5.74 -2.59 -4.62
CA ALA A 222 -4.45 -2.07 -5.05
C ALA A 222 -4.52 -1.45 -6.45
N HIS A 223 -5.22 -2.10 -7.38
CA HIS A 223 -5.45 -1.56 -8.71
C HIS A 223 -6.28 -0.28 -8.67
N MET A 224 -7.42 -0.30 -8.00
CA MET A 224 -8.32 0.85 -7.93
C MET A 224 -7.65 2.11 -7.35
N VAL A 225 -6.72 1.95 -6.41
CA VAL A 225 -6.10 3.07 -5.68
C VAL A 225 -4.75 3.46 -6.27
N TRP A 226 -3.93 2.49 -6.69
CA TRP A 226 -2.52 2.73 -7.01
C TRP A 226 -2.18 2.62 -8.49
N PHE A 227 -3.08 2.06 -9.33
CA PHE A 227 -2.79 1.97 -10.75
C PHE A 227 -3.08 3.28 -11.47
N TRP A 228 -2.08 3.78 -12.17
CA TRP A 228 -2.13 4.95 -13.06
C TRP A 228 -1.03 4.84 -14.11
N MET A 229 -1.09 5.67 -15.15
CA MET A 229 -0.21 5.56 -16.32
C MET A 229 1.20 6.13 -16.13
N GLY A 230 1.54 6.60 -14.92
CA GLY A 230 2.81 7.27 -14.63
C GLY A 230 2.85 8.73 -15.10
N PRO A 231 3.78 9.55 -14.56
CA PRO A 231 3.78 11.01 -14.79
C PRO A 231 4.07 11.41 -16.24
N ASP A 232 4.80 10.58 -16.97
CA ASP A 232 5.19 10.86 -18.35
C ASP A 232 4.02 10.72 -19.33
N ALA A 233 3.01 9.91 -18.99
CA ALA A 233 1.79 9.78 -19.79
C ALA A 233 0.92 11.05 -19.79
N TYR A 234 1.03 11.88 -18.74
CA TYR A 234 0.26 13.14 -18.60
C TYR A 234 1.02 14.32 -19.22
N SER A 235 1.27 14.25 -20.51
CA SER A 235 2.12 15.20 -21.24
C SER A 235 1.43 16.50 -21.65
N SER A 236 0.12 16.46 -21.91
CA SER A 236 -0.67 17.63 -22.28
C SER A 236 -2.06 17.57 -21.66
N LYS A 237 -2.78 18.70 -21.67
CA LYS A 237 -4.11 18.79 -21.08
C LYS A 237 -5.13 17.90 -21.80
N GLU A 238 -4.99 17.75 -23.13
CA GLU A 238 -5.89 16.94 -23.95
C GLU A 238 -5.76 15.44 -23.65
N VAL A 239 -4.57 15.01 -23.21
CA VAL A 239 -4.27 13.59 -22.90
C VAL A 239 -4.63 13.24 -21.45
N VAL A 240 -4.76 14.24 -20.56
CA VAL A 240 -5.02 14.01 -19.14
C VAL A 240 -6.30 13.21 -18.91
N ASP A 241 -7.40 13.57 -19.58
CA ASP A 241 -8.71 12.91 -19.40
C ASP A 241 -8.65 11.45 -19.88
N GLU A 242 -8.00 11.21 -21.03
CA GLU A 242 -7.80 9.85 -21.56
C GLU A 242 -6.96 9.00 -20.61
N MET A 243 -5.80 9.49 -20.17
CA MET A 243 -4.91 8.75 -19.27
C MET A 243 -5.55 8.53 -17.89
N THR A 244 -6.30 9.50 -17.39
CA THR A 244 -7.04 9.36 -16.14
C THR A 244 -8.11 8.29 -16.25
N SER A 245 -8.81 8.18 -17.37
CA SER A 245 -9.85 7.16 -17.59
C SER A 245 -9.30 5.73 -17.57
N LYS A 246 -8.01 5.53 -17.83
CA LYS A 246 -7.31 4.25 -17.78
C LYS A 246 -6.81 3.87 -16.38
N ALA A 247 -6.78 4.82 -15.45
CA ALA A 247 -6.33 4.59 -14.08
C ALA A 247 -7.39 3.84 -13.25
N GLY A 248 -7.02 3.43 -12.02
CA GLY A 248 -7.94 2.79 -11.09
C GLY A 248 -9.08 3.70 -10.66
N TYR A 249 -10.24 3.12 -10.35
CA TYR A 249 -11.48 3.84 -10.03
C TYR A 249 -11.35 4.88 -8.90
N ILE A 250 -10.64 4.52 -7.83
CA ILE A 250 -10.46 5.40 -6.67
C ILE A 250 -9.44 6.50 -7.00
N TRP A 251 -8.41 6.17 -7.77
CA TRP A 251 -7.48 7.16 -8.32
C TRP A 251 -8.19 8.21 -9.18
N GLN A 252 -9.07 7.78 -10.10
CA GLN A 252 -9.88 8.68 -10.94
C GLN A 252 -10.73 9.64 -10.11
N SER A 253 -11.13 9.23 -8.91
CA SER A 253 -11.90 10.07 -7.97
C SER A 253 -11.02 11.06 -7.18
N GLY A 254 -9.71 11.12 -7.45
CA GLY A 254 -8.78 12.04 -6.81
C GLY A 254 -8.29 11.61 -5.43
N ALA A 255 -8.51 10.36 -5.04
CA ALA A 255 -7.98 9.85 -3.77
C ALA A 255 -6.48 9.61 -3.86
N LEU A 256 -5.73 10.01 -2.83
CA LEU A 256 -4.30 9.82 -2.70
C LEU A 256 -4.02 8.87 -1.53
N ASP A 257 -3.31 7.80 -1.81
CA ASP A 257 -2.85 6.81 -0.83
C ASP A 257 -1.39 6.45 -1.10
N PHE A 258 -0.46 7.17 -0.47
CA PHE A 258 0.98 6.98 -0.68
C PHE A 258 1.55 5.81 0.13
N ALA A 259 1.04 5.58 1.32
CA ALA A 259 1.58 4.60 2.27
C ALA A 259 0.56 3.52 2.67
N GLY A 260 -0.40 3.20 1.82
CA GLY A 260 -1.33 2.10 2.05
C GLY A 260 -2.41 2.36 3.11
N GLY A 261 -2.76 3.62 3.39
CA GLY A 261 -3.83 3.94 4.33
C GLY A 261 -5.15 3.24 3.96
N THR A 262 -5.49 3.22 2.67
CA THR A 262 -6.67 2.55 2.12
C THR A 262 -6.38 1.10 1.76
N VAL A 263 -5.37 0.88 0.90
CA VAL A 263 -5.08 -0.45 0.32
C VAL A 263 -4.66 -1.46 1.39
N VAL A 264 -3.85 -1.05 2.35
CA VAL A 264 -3.32 -1.93 3.40
C VAL A 264 -4.20 -1.85 4.66
N HIS A 265 -4.26 -0.68 5.31
CA HIS A 265 -4.77 -0.59 6.67
C HIS A 265 -6.30 -0.65 6.76
N ILE A 266 -7.03 0.17 5.99
CA ILE A 266 -8.50 0.13 6.00
C ILE A 266 -8.98 -1.23 5.50
N ASN A 267 -8.41 -1.73 4.42
CA ASN A 267 -8.78 -3.00 3.80
C ASN A 267 -8.58 -4.19 4.77
N ALA A 268 -7.38 -4.30 5.38
CA ALA A 268 -7.12 -5.35 6.38
C ALA A 268 -7.95 -5.20 7.65
N ALA A 269 -8.16 -3.97 8.13
CA ALA A 269 -8.93 -3.72 9.35
C ALA A 269 -10.40 -4.11 9.18
N VAL A 270 -11.01 -3.78 8.05
CA VAL A 270 -12.40 -4.18 7.73
C VAL A 270 -12.50 -5.71 7.63
N ALA A 271 -11.55 -6.37 6.96
CA ALA A 271 -11.51 -7.83 6.90
C ALA A 271 -11.37 -8.47 8.30
N GLY A 272 -10.49 -7.91 9.14
CA GLY A 272 -10.33 -8.34 10.52
C GLY A 272 -11.58 -8.15 11.36
N LEU A 273 -12.25 -7.00 11.23
CA LEU A 273 -13.50 -6.70 11.93
C LEU A 273 -14.61 -7.66 11.55
N VAL A 274 -14.89 -7.81 10.25
CA VAL A 274 -15.92 -8.72 9.74
C VAL A 274 -15.61 -10.16 10.14
N GLY A 275 -14.36 -10.60 9.99
CA GLY A 275 -13.94 -11.94 10.39
C GLY A 275 -14.08 -12.18 11.89
N ALA A 276 -13.78 -11.19 12.73
CA ALA A 276 -13.98 -11.28 14.18
C ALA A 276 -15.46 -11.47 14.55
N PHE A 277 -16.38 -10.82 13.84
CA PHE A 277 -17.83 -11.02 14.02
C PHE A 277 -18.27 -12.41 13.54
N MET A 278 -17.80 -12.87 12.38
CA MET A 278 -18.21 -14.14 11.80
C MET A 278 -17.69 -15.35 12.57
N ILE A 279 -16.43 -15.32 13.00
CA ILE A 279 -15.77 -16.42 13.75
C ILE A 279 -16.32 -16.49 15.19
N GLY A 280 -16.70 -15.35 15.75
CA GLY A 280 -17.24 -15.25 17.11
C GLY A 280 -16.16 -15.24 18.20
N LYS A 281 -16.57 -15.56 19.44
CA LYS A 281 -15.70 -15.46 20.62
C LYS A 281 -14.70 -16.60 20.69
N ARG A 282 -13.52 -16.33 21.26
CA ARG A 282 -12.52 -17.36 21.61
C ARG A 282 -13.07 -18.36 22.63
N VAL A 283 -12.62 -19.61 22.54
CA VAL A 283 -12.96 -20.63 23.55
C VAL A 283 -12.43 -20.17 24.92
N GLY A 284 -13.28 -20.18 25.94
CA GLY A 284 -12.97 -19.68 27.27
C GLY A 284 -13.18 -18.17 27.48
N TYR A 285 -13.71 -17.45 26.48
CA TYR A 285 -13.99 -16.01 26.59
C TYR A 285 -14.91 -15.70 27.78
N GLY A 286 -14.47 -14.80 28.66
CA GLY A 286 -15.17 -14.42 29.90
C GLY A 286 -15.08 -15.46 31.03
N LYS A 287 -14.36 -16.59 30.82
CA LYS A 287 -14.14 -17.65 31.84
C LYS A 287 -12.66 -17.87 32.15
N GLU A 288 -11.78 -17.62 31.17
CA GLU A 288 -10.34 -17.78 31.27
C GLU A 288 -9.65 -16.43 31.04
N ALA A 289 -8.50 -16.23 31.67
CA ALA A 289 -7.64 -15.08 31.40
C ALA A 289 -6.91 -15.27 30.05
N PHE A 290 -6.98 -14.27 29.18
CA PHE A 290 -6.26 -14.22 27.89
C PHE A 290 -5.09 -13.25 28.01
N THR A 291 -4.23 -13.46 29.00
CA THR A 291 -3.06 -12.61 29.23
C THR A 291 -2.00 -12.83 28.15
N PRO A 292 -1.40 -11.75 27.62
CA PRO A 292 -0.20 -11.84 26.80
C PRO A 292 0.90 -12.62 27.53
N HIS A 293 1.55 -13.57 26.85
CA HIS A 293 2.58 -14.36 27.50
C HIS A 293 3.95 -13.66 27.57
N SER A 294 4.20 -12.70 26.67
CA SER A 294 5.48 -12.01 26.61
C SER A 294 5.35 -10.59 26.04
N LEU A 295 5.20 -9.61 26.90
CA LEU A 295 5.22 -8.21 26.50
C LEU A 295 6.60 -7.77 25.95
N THR A 296 7.68 -8.44 26.36
CA THR A 296 9.01 -8.22 25.79
C THR A 296 9.04 -8.55 24.29
N LEU A 297 8.50 -9.71 23.87
CA LEU A 297 8.42 -10.06 22.45
C LEU A 297 7.51 -9.09 21.68
N THR A 298 6.39 -8.69 22.30
CA THR A 298 5.50 -7.68 21.74
C THR A 298 6.23 -6.36 21.51
N MET A 299 7.03 -5.89 22.48
CA MET A 299 7.80 -4.65 22.36
C MET A 299 8.89 -4.75 21.29
N VAL A 300 9.61 -5.87 21.23
CA VAL A 300 10.59 -6.12 20.16
C VAL A 300 9.90 -6.09 18.80
N GLY A 301 8.76 -6.77 18.65
CA GLY A 301 7.98 -6.76 17.43
C GLY A 301 7.50 -5.36 17.04
N ALA A 302 6.97 -4.58 17.99
CA ALA A 302 6.54 -3.19 17.78
C ALA A 302 7.70 -2.30 17.34
N SER A 303 8.90 -2.47 17.91
CA SER A 303 10.08 -1.70 17.52
C SER A 303 10.53 -2.03 16.09
N LEU A 304 10.46 -3.28 15.69
CA LEU A 304 10.76 -3.70 14.31
C LEU A 304 9.70 -3.19 13.32
N LEU A 305 8.41 -3.13 13.72
CA LEU A 305 7.37 -2.47 12.93
C LEU A 305 7.70 -0.99 12.72
N TRP A 306 8.11 -0.28 13.76
CA TRP A 306 8.45 1.13 13.69
C TRP A 306 9.62 1.38 12.73
N VAL A 307 10.70 0.62 12.84
CA VAL A 307 11.83 0.72 11.91
C VAL A 307 11.40 0.42 10.48
N GLY A 308 10.54 -0.57 10.28
CA GLY A 308 10.02 -0.94 8.96
C GLY A 308 9.20 0.15 8.27
N TRP A 309 8.55 1.03 9.04
CA TRP A 309 7.78 2.15 8.47
C TRP A 309 8.62 3.20 7.75
N PHE A 310 9.93 3.24 7.93
CA PHE A 310 10.80 4.07 7.11
C PHE A 310 10.89 3.61 5.65
N GLY A 311 10.53 2.37 5.37
CA GLY A 311 10.45 1.84 4.01
C GLY A 311 9.03 1.68 3.48
N PHE A 312 8.05 1.93 4.35
CA PHE A 312 6.63 1.73 4.06
C PHE A 312 6.03 2.89 3.26
#